data_9eb301c2c48ca99f429d6e2f6d1bb089
#
_entry.id   9eb301c2c48ca99f429d6e2f6d1bb089
#
_cell.length_a   1.000
_cell.length_b   1.000
_cell.length_c   1.000
_cell.angle_alpha   90.00
_cell.angle_beta   90.00
_cell.angle_gamma   90.00
#
_symmetry.space_group_name_H-M   'P 1'
#
loop_
_entity.id
_entity.type
_entity.pdbx_description
1 polymer ?
#
loop_
_entity_poly.entity_id
_entity_poly.type
_entity_poly.pdbx_seq_one_letter_code
_entity_poly.pdbx_strand_id
1 'polypeptide(L)'
;LRLRITWTGKFPYNFDRTGVIGNYYFVSQWFPKLGVFRNDGWTARQFFANSEFFSDFGRYDVRITVPDGWIVGATGIEQSRTPAGNGTTTHRYVQDDVHDFAWTTSPDFVERMQRFEHPVLPAVEMRLLVQPEHLSQADRHFAGTAAALRYYGEWYGPYPYGHITIVDPAYQSHSGGMEYPTIFTGGTHWLAPRQSNEPEYIMIHEAGHQFWHGMVANNEVEHAWLDEGLNEFSDSRVQSLAFQPNYLVQRFFGGFVPWRFDDIALQRATDTNWMNSYRRAGDRDAPSSPTYLYWPGTHQVISYHKTALWLHTLERRLGWETLQKILATFFDRWKFKHPRPDDFFAVVNEVTHQDYTWFFDRVYRSSNRFDYAIDQLKSEPISSRGLADGPGGRTFEAKTVEGMFRTTVVARRLEAGQFPMDVVVRFADGEQTREPW
;
A
#
# COMPACT_ATOMS: atom_id res chain seq x y z
N LEU A 1 -12.46 -20.34 -29.04
CA LEU A 1 -11.78 -21.52 -28.52
C LEU A 1 -12.51 -22.01 -27.27
N ARG A 2 -12.74 -23.32 -27.15
CA ARG A 2 -13.26 -23.94 -25.92
C ARG A 2 -12.24 -24.99 -25.47
N LEU A 3 -11.78 -24.85 -24.24
CA LEU A 3 -10.88 -25.80 -23.58
C LEU A 3 -11.63 -26.52 -22.47
N ARG A 4 -11.36 -27.79 -22.26
CA ARG A 4 -11.83 -28.58 -21.12
C ARG A 4 -10.61 -29.20 -20.46
N ILE A 5 -10.41 -28.90 -19.18
CA ILE A 5 -9.32 -29.42 -18.37
C ILE A 5 -9.92 -30.12 -17.16
N THR A 6 -9.45 -31.35 -16.87
CA THR A 6 -9.81 -32.06 -15.65
C THR A 6 -8.53 -32.36 -14.90
N TRP A 7 -8.51 -32.07 -13.60
CA TRP A 7 -7.35 -32.30 -12.75
C TRP A 7 -7.77 -32.79 -11.38
N THR A 8 -6.83 -33.37 -10.67
CA THR A 8 -6.93 -33.72 -9.25
C THR A 8 -5.72 -33.17 -8.55
N GLY A 9 -5.91 -32.57 -7.40
CA GLY A 9 -4.86 -32.02 -6.56
C GLY A 9 -5.07 -32.42 -5.09
N LYS A 10 -3.98 -32.36 -4.33
CA LYS A 10 -4.01 -32.48 -2.87
C LYS A 10 -3.60 -31.13 -2.30
N PHE A 11 -4.42 -30.56 -1.41
CA PHE A 11 -4.05 -29.34 -0.70
C PHE A 11 -2.85 -29.61 0.18
N PRO A 12 -1.81 -28.75 0.14
CA PRO A 12 -0.71 -28.85 1.08
C PRO A 12 -1.19 -28.51 2.50
N TYR A 13 -0.43 -28.95 3.49
CA TYR A 13 -0.47 -28.24 4.78
C TYR A 13 -0.11 -26.79 4.51
N ASN A 14 -0.82 -25.85 5.10
CA ASN A 14 -0.72 -24.46 4.71
C ASN A 14 0.72 -23.96 4.86
N PHE A 15 1.39 -23.82 3.73
CA PHE A 15 2.78 -23.38 3.64
C PHE A 15 2.86 -21.90 3.29
N ASP A 16 2.03 -21.48 2.32
CA ASP A 16 1.92 -20.11 1.85
C ASP A 16 0.58 -19.97 1.12
N ARG A 17 -0.27 -19.05 1.55
CA ARG A 17 -1.59 -18.71 0.98
C ARG A 17 -2.52 -19.91 0.80
N THR A 18 -2.25 -20.79 -0.18
CA THR A 18 -3.07 -21.98 -0.44
C THR A 18 -2.73 -23.14 0.47
N GLY A 19 -3.75 -23.73 1.10
CA GLY A 19 -3.55 -24.91 1.91
C GLY A 19 -4.63 -25.13 2.95
N VAL A 20 -4.33 -26.05 3.87
CA VAL A 20 -5.23 -26.47 4.94
C VAL A 20 -4.51 -26.46 6.29
N ILE A 21 -5.19 -25.96 7.31
CA ILE A 21 -4.78 -26.08 8.71
C ILE A 21 -6.02 -26.38 9.57
N GLY A 22 -6.01 -27.53 10.25
CA GLY A 22 -7.23 -28.00 10.94
C GLY A 22 -8.42 -28.11 9.98
N ASN A 23 -9.49 -27.40 10.29
CA ASN A 23 -10.71 -27.31 9.48
C ASN A 23 -10.76 -26.07 8.58
N TYR A 24 -9.70 -25.26 8.56
CA TYR A 24 -9.61 -24.08 7.73
C TYR A 24 -8.92 -24.42 6.41
N TYR A 25 -9.58 -24.08 5.30
CA TYR A 25 -9.06 -24.18 3.95
C TYR A 25 -9.04 -22.79 3.31
N PHE A 26 -7.92 -22.42 2.72
CA PHE A 26 -7.84 -21.29 1.80
C PHE A 26 -7.26 -21.77 0.48
N VAL A 27 -7.91 -21.44 -0.63
CA VAL A 27 -7.64 -22.03 -1.92
C VAL A 27 -7.53 -20.95 -2.98
N SER A 28 -6.30 -20.66 -3.35
CA SER A 28 -5.96 -19.75 -4.44
C SER A 28 -5.06 -20.43 -5.43
N GLN A 29 -4.95 -19.89 -6.64
CA GLN A 29 -4.11 -20.43 -7.72
C GLN A 29 -4.36 -21.93 -8.02
N TRP A 30 -5.60 -22.37 -7.90
CA TRP A 30 -6.01 -23.78 -7.89
C TRP A 30 -6.42 -24.32 -9.26
N PHE A 31 -6.59 -23.46 -10.25
CA PHE A 31 -7.00 -23.80 -11.60
C PHE A 31 -5.99 -23.32 -12.63
N PRO A 32 -5.88 -24.00 -13.81
CA PRO A 32 -5.04 -23.52 -14.90
C PRO A 32 -5.55 -22.18 -15.43
N LYS A 33 -4.70 -21.16 -15.43
CA LYS A 33 -4.98 -19.83 -15.96
C LYS A 33 -4.45 -19.68 -17.37
N LEU A 34 -5.16 -18.92 -18.18
CA LEU A 34 -4.66 -18.47 -19.47
C LEU A 34 -3.69 -17.29 -19.23
N GLY A 35 -2.52 -17.33 -19.87
CA GLY A 35 -1.60 -16.21 -19.83
C GLY A 35 -2.20 -14.97 -20.51
N VAL A 36 -1.75 -13.79 -20.09
CA VAL A 36 -2.20 -12.54 -20.70
C VAL A 36 -1.62 -12.40 -22.10
N PHE A 37 -2.47 -12.11 -23.07
CA PHE A 37 -2.06 -11.83 -24.44
C PHE A 37 -2.00 -10.32 -24.70
N ARG A 38 -0.85 -9.84 -25.06
CA ARG A 38 -0.59 -8.44 -25.39
C ARG A 38 -0.15 -8.28 -26.85
N ASN A 39 0.05 -7.04 -27.29
CA ASN A 39 0.52 -6.73 -28.65
C ASN A 39 1.88 -7.36 -28.98
N ASP A 40 2.69 -7.62 -27.97
CA ASP A 40 4.01 -8.27 -28.04
C ASP A 40 3.96 -9.81 -27.82
N GLY A 41 2.77 -10.40 -27.68
CA GLY A 41 2.54 -11.83 -27.57
C GLY A 41 2.03 -12.28 -26.19
N TRP A 42 2.16 -13.58 -25.92
CA TRP A 42 1.74 -14.19 -24.67
C TRP A 42 2.70 -13.87 -23.53
N THR A 43 2.15 -13.41 -22.40
CA THR A 43 2.88 -13.28 -21.15
C THR A 43 2.52 -14.47 -20.27
N ALA A 44 3.36 -15.50 -20.30
CA ALA A 44 3.24 -16.68 -19.45
C ALA A 44 4.64 -16.94 -18.85
N ARG A 45 4.77 -16.77 -17.55
CA ARG A 45 6.04 -16.94 -16.85
C ARG A 45 5.94 -17.97 -15.76
N GLN A 46 7.09 -18.54 -15.41
CA GLN A 46 7.21 -19.38 -14.23
C GLN A 46 6.94 -18.56 -12.98
N PHE A 47 6.31 -19.16 -11.98
CA PHE A 47 6.18 -18.59 -10.64
C PHE A 47 7.55 -18.50 -9.97
N PHE A 48 7.77 -17.40 -9.27
CA PHE A 48 8.94 -17.13 -8.42
C PHE A 48 8.48 -16.77 -7.02
N ALA A 49 9.26 -17.14 -6.00
CA ALA A 49 8.88 -16.99 -4.59
C ALA A 49 8.64 -15.52 -4.14
N ASN A 50 9.23 -14.55 -4.84
CA ASN A 50 9.05 -13.11 -4.55
C ASN A 50 8.25 -12.43 -5.67
N SER A 51 7.22 -13.08 -6.18
CA SER A 51 6.39 -12.48 -7.21
C SER A 51 4.93 -12.94 -7.05
N GLU A 52 4.04 -12.16 -7.61
CA GLU A 52 2.63 -12.44 -7.65
C GLU A 52 2.21 -13.07 -9.00
N PHE A 53 0.91 -13.18 -9.19
CA PHE A 53 0.34 -13.81 -10.36
C PHE A 53 -0.16 -12.76 -11.34
N PHE A 54 -0.16 -13.12 -12.62
CA PHE A 54 -0.61 -12.25 -13.69
C PHE A 54 -1.55 -12.99 -14.63
N SER A 55 -2.78 -12.53 -14.74
CA SER A 55 -3.80 -13.12 -15.60
C SER A 55 -4.79 -12.07 -16.10
N ASP A 56 -5.50 -12.38 -17.18
CA ASP A 56 -6.44 -11.49 -17.83
C ASP A 56 -7.80 -11.45 -17.12
N PHE A 57 -8.52 -10.36 -17.28
CA PHE A 57 -9.89 -10.22 -16.78
C PHE A 57 -10.85 -11.17 -17.51
N GLY A 58 -11.80 -11.68 -16.76
CA GLY A 58 -12.80 -12.59 -17.28
C GLY A 58 -14.03 -12.69 -16.41
N ARG A 59 -14.96 -13.54 -16.86
CA ARG A 59 -16.10 -13.96 -16.06
C ARG A 59 -15.85 -15.34 -15.46
N TYR A 60 -16.05 -15.43 -14.16
CA TYR A 60 -15.95 -16.67 -13.40
C TYR A 60 -17.35 -17.14 -12.97
N ASP A 61 -17.65 -18.40 -13.21
CA ASP A 61 -18.85 -19.12 -12.74
C ASP A 61 -18.37 -20.43 -12.11
N VAL A 62 -18.25 -20.43 -10.79
CA VAL A 62 -17.58 -21.50 -10.03
C VAL A 62 -18.56 -22.19 -9.11
N ARG A 63 -18.47 -23.53 -9.08
CA ARG A 63 -19.22 -24.37 -8.14
C ARG A 63 -18.27 -25.05 -7.19
N ILE A 64 -18.50 -24.82 -5.91
CA ILE A 64 -17.68 -25.33 -4.81
C ILE A 64 -18.55 -26.28 -3.98
N THR A 65 -18.15 -27.53 -3.88
CA THR A 65 -18.88 -28.53 -3.08
C THR A 65 -18.08 -28.85 -1.83
N VAL A 66 -18.68 -28.63 -0.68
CA VAL A 66 -18.08 -28.82 0.64
C VAL A 66 -19.02 -29.63 1.54
N PRO A 67 -18.55 -30.14 2.69
CA PRO A 67 -19.43 -30.79 3.66
C PRO A 67 -20.58 -29.87 4.13
N ASP A 68 -21.72 -30.45 4.45
CA ASP A 68 -22.87 -29.70 4.94
C ASP A 68 -22.52 -28.91 6.21
N GLY A 69 -23.04 -27.67 6.29
CA GLY A 69 -22.79 -26.76 7.40
C GLY A 69 -21.48 -26.00 7.38
N TRP A 70 -20.60 -26.26 6.39
CA TRP A 70 -19.38 -25.47 6.21
C TRP A 70 -19.68 -24.11 5.57
N ILE A 71 -19.07 -23.08 6.09
CA ILE A 71 -19.21 -21.73 5.56
C ILE A 71 -18.20 -21.54 4.43
N VAL A 72 -18.69 -21.06 3.28
CA VAL A 72 -17.84 -20.78 2.11
C VAL A 72 -17.76 -19.28 1.88
N GLY A 73 -16.55 -18.77 1.68
CA GLY A 73 -16.28 -17.43 1.12
C GLY A 73 -15.55 -17.56 -0.20
N ALA A 74 -15.87 -16.73 -1.18
CA ALA A 74 -15.21 -16.79 -2.48
C ALA A 74 -15.25 -15.45 -3.21
N THR A 75 -14.41 -15.31 -4.23
CA THR A 75 -14.56 -14.25 -5.24
C THR A 75 -15.97 -14.26 -5.80
N GLY A 76 -16.63 -13.10 -5.81
CA GLY A 76 -17.95 -12.93 -6.38
C GLY A 76 -19.11 -13.17 -5.41
N ILE A 77 -20.30 -13.20 -5.98
CA ILE A 77 -21.57 -13.32 -5.26
C ILE A 77 -22.08 -14.75 -5.32
N GLU A 78 -22.48 -15.31 -4.18
CA GLU A 78 -23.17 -16.60 -4.13
C GLU A 78 -24.55 -16.51 -4.79
N GLN A 79 -24.74 -17.23 -5.89
CA GLN A 79 -25.97 -17.25 -6.66
C GLN A 79 -26.96 -18.33 -6.19
N SER A 80 -26.44 -19.44 -5.70
CA SER A 80 -27.24 -20.54 -5.23
C SER A 80 -26.46 -21.45 -4.30
N ARG A 81 -27.22 -22.11 -3.40
CA ARG A 81 -26.77 -23.15 -2.48
C ARG A 81 -27.69 -24.34 -2.63
N THR A 82 -27.12 -25.49 -3.02
CA THR A 82 -27.91 -26.68 -3.37
C THR A 82 -27.33 -27.92 -2.74
N PRO A 83 -28.13 -28.75 -2.03
CA PRO A 83 -27.68 -30.06 -1.57
C PRO A 83 -27.14 -30.89 -2.73
N ALA A 84 -25.96 -31.47 -2.57
CA ALA A 84 -25.31 -32.32 -3.60
C ALA A 84 -25.40 -33.82 -3.27
N GLY A 85 -25.99 -34.18 -2.10
CA GLY A 85 -26.06 -35.53 -1.60
C GLY A 85 -24.82 -35.93 -0.79
N ASN A 86 -24.88 -37.07 -0.14
CA ASN A 86 -23.78 -37.61 0.68
C ASN A 86 -23.25 -36.68 1.78
N GLY A 87 -24.09 -35.81 2.35
CA GLY A 87 -23.70 -34.85 3.36
C GLY A 87 -22.85 -33.72 2.83
N THR A 88 -23.08 -33.29 1.58
CA THR A 88 -22.38 -32.16 0.95
C THR A 88 -23.34 -31.17 0.32
N THR A 89 -22.92 -29.92 0.27
CA THR A 89 -23.63 -28.80 -0.36
C THR A 89 -22.77 -28.12 -1.42
N THR A 90 -23.36 -27.82 -2.58
CA THR A 90 -22.72 -27.07 -3.64
C THR A 90 -23.13 -25.62 -3.59
N HIS A 91 -22.14 -24.75 -3.55
CA HIS A 91 -22.23 -23.29 -3.60
C HIS A 91 -21.83 -22.82 -4.99
N ARG A 92 -22.62 -21.97 -5.64
CA ARG A 92 -22.29 -21.39 -6.95
C ARG A 92 -22.02 -19.92 -6.78
N TYR A 93 -20.81 -19.48 -7.15
CA TYR A 93 -20.37 -18.10 -7.17
C TYR A 93 -20.18 -17.61 -8.59
N VAL A 94 -20.54 -16.35 -8.84
CA VAL A 94 -20.36 -15.71 -10.14
C VAL A 94 -19.78 -14.32 -9.95
N GLN A 95 -18.78 -14.00 -10.79
CA GLN A 95 -18.20 -12.66 -10.85
C GLN A 95 -17.74 -12.35 -12.28
N ASP A 96 -18.08 -11.14 -12.73
CA ASP A 96 -17.57 -10.56 -13.97
C ASP A 96 -16.41 -9.60 -13.67
N ASP A 97 -15.57 -9.38 -14.68
CA ASP A 97 -14.50 -8.38 -14.68
C ASP A 97 -13.48 -8.54 -13.55
N VAL A 98 -13.07 -9.78 -13.26
CA VAL A 98 -12.00 -10.13 -12.33
C VAL A 98 -10.95 -10.99 -13.01
N HIS A 99 -9.70 -10.91 -12.54
CA HIS A 99 -8.56 -11.62 -13.13
C HIS A 99 -8.15 -12.88 -12.36
N ASP A 100 -8.77 -13.14 -11.22
CA ASP A 100 -8.51 -14.32 -10.38
C ASP A 100 -9.77 -14.79 -9.65
N PHE A 101 -9.69 -15.99 -9.07
CA PHE A 101 -10.74 -16.57 -8.24
C PHE A 101 -10.15 -17.34 -7.08
N ALA A 102 -10.32 -16.84 -5.87
CA ALA A 102 -9.97 -17.52 -4.63
C ALA A 102 -11.22 -17.88 -3.83
N TRP A 103 -11.08 -18.87 -2.96
CA TRP A 103 -12.14 -19.26 -2.05
C TRP A 103 -11.59 -19.83 -0.75
N THR A 104 -12.42 -19.80 0.29
CA THR A 104 -12.13 -20.35 1.61
C THR A 104 -13.32 -21.10 2.16
N THR A 105 -13.08 -22.03 3.06
CA THR A 105 -14.14 -22.71 3.79
C THR A 105 -13.66 -23.19 5.16
N SER A 106 -14.54 -23.08 6.14
CA SER A 106 -14.37 -23.64 7.48
C SER A 106 -15.74 -23.81 8.16
N PRO A 107 -15.95 -24.84 8.99
CA PRO A 107 -17.12 -24.93 9.85
C PRO A 107 -17.04 -23.99 11.05
N ASP A 108 -15.84 -23.51 11.37
CA ASP A 108 -15.57 -22.73 12.59
C ASP A 108 -15.72 -21.20 12.38
N PHE A 109 -15.86 -20.75 11.16
CA PHE A 109 -16.06 -19.34 10.89
C PHE A 109 -17.28 -18.75 11.59
N VAL A 110 -17.13 -17.56 12.14
CA VAL A 110 -18.24 -16.71 12.56
C VAL A 110 -18.48 -15.67 11.48
N GLU A 111 -19.66 -15.72 10.87
CA GLU A 111 -20.03 -14.77 9.82
C GLU A 111 -20.61 -13.49 10.42
N ARG A 112 -20.17 -12.35 9.89
CA ARG A 112 -20.71 -11.01 10.20
C ARG A 112 -20.92 -10.25 8.91
N MET A 113 -21.94 -9.39 8.90
CA MET A 113 -22.30 -8.56 7.77
C MET A 113 -22.36 -7.11 8.22
N GLN A 114 -21.82 -6.21 7.42
CA GLN A 114 -22.00 -4.77 7.56
C GLN A 114 -22.11 -4.14 6.19
N ARG A 115 -22.93 -3.10 6.05
CA ARG A 115 -23.07 -2.35 4.82
C ARG A 115 -22.27 -1.07 4.90
N PHE A 116 -21.40 -0.84 3.91
CA PHE A 116 -20.81 0.47 3.67
C PHE A 116 -21.82 1.35 2.94
N GLU A 117 -22.08 2.52 3.48
CA GLU A 117 -22.96 3.54 2.88
C GLU A 117 -22.22 4.87 2.84
N HIS A 118 -22.36 5.59 1.73
CA HIS A 118 -21.73 6.88 1.54
C HIS A 118 -22.63 7.77 0.67
N PRO A 119 -22.69 9.13 0.88
CA PRO A 119 -23.59 9.99 0.13
C PRO A 119 -23.40 9.99 -1.39
N VAL A 120 -22.19 9.74 -1.87
CA VAL A 120 -21.85 9.82 -3.31
C VAL A 120 -21.20 8.56 -3.88
N LEU A 121 -20.74 7.63 -3.03
CA LEU A 121 -20.16 6.36 -3.48
C LEU A 121 -21.20 5.24 -3.43
N PRO A 122 -21.07 4.22 -4.30
CA PRO A 122 -21.94 3.06 -4.24
C PRO A 122 -21.89 2.36 -2.89
N ALA A 123 -23.02 1.84 -2.46
CA ALA A 123 -23.08 0.99 -1.28
C ALA A 123 -22.38 -0.35 -1.53
N VAL A 124 -21.68 -0.88 -0.50
CA VAL A 124 -20.98 -2.15 -0.58
C VAL A 124 -21.36 -3.04 0.60
N GLU A 125 -21.80 -4.24 0.33
CA GLU A 125 -22.01 -5.27 1.35
C GLU A 125 -20.66 -5.85 1.77
N MET A 126 -20.27 -5.62 3.01
CA MET A 126 -19.05 -6.16 3.60
C MET A 126 -19.39 -7.43 4.38
N ARG A 127 -18.83 -8.56 3.96
CA ARG A 127 -18.98 -9.85 4.59
C ARG A 127 -17.69 -10.25 5.28
N LEU A 128 -17.71 -10.44 6.58
CA LEU A 128 -16.56 -10.88 7.37
C LEU A 128 -16.73 -12.34 7.79
N LEU A 129 -15.73 -13.15 7.45
CA LEU A 129 -15.56 -14.52 7.94
C LEU A 129 -14.41 -14.51 8.96
N VAL A 130 -14.76 -14.45 10.25
CA VAL A 130 -13.80 -14.25 11.33
C VAL A 130 -13.62 -15.54 12.14
N GLN A 131 -12.38 -15.78 12.57
CA GLN A 131 -12.10 -16.84 13.54
C GLN A 131 -12.74 -16.49 14.89
N PRO A 132 -13.29 -17.49 15.64
CA PRO A 132 -13.97 -17.22 16.90
C PRO A 132 -13.16 -16.41 17.91
N GLU A 133 -11.85 -16.66 17.97
CA GLU A 133 -10.92 -15.98 18.88
C GLU A 133 -10.72 -14.48 18.55
N HIS A 134 -10.95 -14.08 17.31
CA HIS A 134 -10.82 -12.70 16.84
C HIS A 134 -12.15 -11.94 16.72
N LEU A 135 -13.26 -12.56 17.12
CA LEU A 135 -14.61 -11.98 16.99
C LEU A 135 -14.73 -10.58 17.62
N SER A 136 -14.01 -10.32 18.71
CA SER A 136 -14.00 -9.01 19.37
C SER A 136 -13.37 -7.89 18.53
N GLN A 137 -12.71 -8.21 17.41
CA GLN A 137 -12.09 -7.28 16.50
C GLN A 137 -12.93 -7.02 15.24
N ALA A 138 -14.07 -7.68 15.09
CA ALA A 138 -14.90 -7.60 13.88
C ALA A 138 -15.21 -6.16 13.46
N ASP A 139 -15.55 -5.28 14.40
CA ASP A 139 -15.82 -3.86 14.09
C ASP A 139 -14.62 -3.13 13.53
N ARG A 140 -13.41 -3.53 13.94
CA ARG A 140 -12.15 -2.95 13.45
C ARG A 140 -11.84 -3.39 12.02
N HIS A 141 -12.17 -4.65 11.68
CA HIS A 141 -12.06 -5.14 10.30
C HIS A 141 -12.99 -4.35 9.36
N PHE A 142 -14.24 -4.15 9.78
CA PHE A 142 -15.17 -3.35 9.01
C PHE A 142 -14.76 -1.88 8.91
N ALA A 143 -14.26 -1.30 10.00
CA ALA A 143 -13.84 0.10 10.00
C ALA A 143 -12.66 0.36 9.04
N GLY A 144 -11.65 -0.52 9.03
CA GLY A 144 -10.52 -0.41 8.09
C GLY A 144 -10.96 -0.57 6.64
N THR A 145 -11.76 -1.59 6.34
CA THR A 145 -12.30 -1.83 5.00
C THR A 145 -13.17 -0.64 4.51
N ALA A 146 -14.06 -0.14 5.37
CA ALA A 146 -14.91 1.01 5.05
C ALA A 146 -14.08 2.28 4.79
N ALA A 147 -12.99 2.48 5.54
CA ALA A 147 -12.09 3.61 5.33
C ALA A 147 -11.40 3.51 3.95
N ALA A 148 -10.92 2.33 3.56
CA ALA A 148 -10.36 2.13 2.22
C ALA A 148 -11.40 2.42 1.13
N LEU A 149 -12.59 1.79 1.19
CA LEU A 149 -13.68 2.02 0.23
C LEU A 149 -14.03 3.50 0.09
N ARG A 150 -14.07 4.23 1.22
CA ARG A 150 -14.35 5.66 1.23
C ARG A 150 -13.24 6.45 0.55
N TYR A 151 -12.03 6.41 1.09
CA TYR A 151 -10.97 7.32 0.67
C TYR A 151 -10.43 7.00 -0.73
N TYR A 152 -10.25 5.71 -1.08
CA TYR A 152 -9.87 5.35 -2.45
C TYR A 152 -11.00 5.68 -3.42
N GLY A 153 -12.25 5.45 -3.01
CA GLY A 153 -13.43 5.83 -3.79
C GLY A 153 -13.50 7.33 -4.06
N GLU A 154 -13.26 8.16 -3.04
CA GLU A 154 -13.24 9.63 -3.15
C GLU A 154 -12.05 10.14 -3.98
N TRP A 155 -10.89 9.47 -3.88
CA TRP A 155 -9.66 9.93 -4.53
C TRP A 155 -9.50 9.46 -5.96
N TYR A 156 -9.87 8.23 -6.26
CA TYR A 156 -9.55 7.57 -7.53
C TYR A 156 -10.77 7.21 -8.35
N GLY A 157 -11.83 6.77 -7.70
CA GLY A 157 -13.07 6.35 -8.33
C GLY A 157 -13.80 5.27 -7.55
N PRO A 158 -15.09 5.04 -7.80
CA PRO A 158 -15.89 4.13 -6.99
C PRO A 158 -15.48 2.66 -7.16
N TYR A 159 -15.59 1.89 -6.07
CA TYR A 159 -15.53 0.43 -6.09
C TYR A 159 -16.80 -0.13 -6.75
N PRO A 160 -16.70 -0.92 -7.82
CA PRO A 160 -17.86 -1.20 -8.67
C PRO A 160 -18.65 -2.47 -8.31
N TYR A 161 -18.08 -3.38 -7.52
CA TYR A 161 -18.65 -4.72 -7.38
C TYR A 161 -19.81 -4.84 -6.39
N GLY A 162 -20.06 -3.84 -5.54
CA GLY A 162 -21.18 -3.81 -4.60
C GLY A 162 -21.07 -4.79 -3.42
N HIS A 163 -20.04 -5.61 -3.36
CA HIS A 163 -19.76 -6.54 -2.27
C HIS A 163 -18.25 -6.75 -2.08
N ILE A 164 -17.84 -7.14 -0.88
CA ILE A 164 -16.47 -7.51 -0.55
C ILE A 164 -16.48 -8.52 0.60
N THR A 165 -15.68 -9.59 0.48
CA THR A 165 -15.53 -10.60 1.53
C THR A 165 -14.18 -10.42 2.24
N ILE A 166 -14.21 -10.25 3.55
CA ILE A 166 -13.06 -10.13 4.43
C ILE A 166 -12.87 -11.49 5.11
N VAL A 167 -11.69 -12.04 5.07
CA VAL A 167 -11.37 -13.32 5.71
C VAL A 167 -10.28 -13.10 6.76
N ASP A 168 -10.62 -13.41 8.01
CA ASP A 168 -9.63 -13.54 9.06
C ASP A 168 -9.11 -14.98 9.05
N PRO A 169 -7.83 -15.20 8.64
CA PRO A 169 -7.30 -16.55 8.45
C PRO A 169 -6.99 -17.24 9.79
N ALA A 170 -7.02 -18.56 9.78
CA ALA A 170 -6.66 -19.34 10.97
C ALA A 170 -5.21 -19.09 11.40
N TYR A 171 -4.97 -19.16 12.69
CA TYR A 171 -3.64 -19.02 13.27
C TYR A 171 -2.63 -19.98 12.61
N GLN A 172 -1.44 -19.50 12.31
CA GLN A 172 -0.38 -20.22 11.59
C GLN A 172 -0.72 -20.61 10.14
N SER A 173 -1.74 -20.04 9.54
CA SER A 173 -2.09 -20.35 8.14
C SER A 173 -1.16 -19.69 7.11
N HIS A 174 -0.27 -18.79 7.52
CA HIS A 174 0.58 -18.00 6.63
C HIS A 174 -0.16 -17.22 5.52
N SER A 175 -1.47 -16.98 5.73
CA SER A 175 -2.34 -16.23 4.82
C SER A 175 -2.67 -14.85 5.41
N GLY A 176 -1.66 -14.17 5.99
CA GLY A 176 -1.84 -12.97 6.81
C GLY A 176 -2.46 -11.79 6.08
N GLY A 177 -2.05 -11.54 4.85
CA GLY A 177 -2.60 -10.52 3.97
C GLY A 177 -2.48 -10.99 2.55
N MET A 178 -3.57 -10.94 1.78
CA MET A 178 -3.59 -11.26 0.35
C MET A 178 -4.90 -10.81 -0.29
N GLU A 179 -4.77 -10.19 -1.43
CA GLU A 179 -5.73 -9.35 -2.13
C GLU A 179 -6.35 -10.01 -3.36
N TYR A 180 -7.16 -11.03 -3.20
CA TYR A 180 -7.89 -11.55 -4.37
C TYR A 180 -9.09 -10.65 -4.72
N PRO A 181 -9.50 -10.59 -6.00
CA PRO A 181 -10.63 -9.78 -6.41
C PRO A 181 -11.90 -10.11 -5.61
N THR A 182 -12.49 -9.09 -4.98
CA THR A 182 -13.70 -9.14 -4.15
C THR A 182 -13.62 -10.02 -2.88
N ILE A 183 -12.46 -10.59 -2.58
CA ILE A 183 -12.17 -11.33 -1.35
C ILE A 183 -10.71 -11.11 -0.96
N PHE A 184 -10.43 -10.78 0.28
CA PHE A 184 -9.07 -10.66 0.77
C PHE A 184 -8.91 -11.28 2.14
N THR A 185 -7.69 -11.68 2.47
CA THR A 185 -7.37 -12.13 3.84
C THR A 185 -6.74 -10.99 4.63
N GLY A 186 -6.99 -10.94 5.91
CA GLY A 186 -6.38 -9.96 6.80
C GLY A 186 -6.21 -10.56 8.19
N GLY A 187 -5.05 -11.16 8.42
CA GLY A 187 -4.70 -11.78 9.69
C GLY A 187 -4.42 -10.74 10.76
N THR A 188 -5.02 -10.93 11.94
CA THR A 188 -4.83 -10.04 13.07
C THR A 188 -4.31 -10.79 14.28
N HIS A 189 -3.67 -10.08 15.18
CA HIS A 189 -3.25 -10.66 16.45
C HIS A 189 -4.42 -10.74 17.42
N TRP A 190 -4.51 -11.82 18.18
CA TRP A 190 -5.54 -12.01 19.22
C TRP A 190 -5.63 -10.80 20.18
N LEU A 191 -4.49 -10.29 20.64
CA LEU A 191 -4.42 -9.07 21.43
C LEU A 191 -3.92 -7.91 20.55
N ALA A 192 -4.81 -7.01 20.16
CA ALA A 192 -4.48 -5.80 19.44
C ALA A 192 -5.00 -4.57 20.22
N PRO A 193 -4.11 -3.82 20.89
CA PRO A 193 -4.50 -2.63 21.64
C PRO A 193 -5.25 -1.63 20.78
N ARG A 194 -6.23 -0.95 21.35
CA ARG A 194 -6.85 0.20 20.66
C ARG A 194 -5.80 1.27 20.41
N GLN A 195 -5.94 2.00 19.30
CA GLN A 195 -5.00 3.05 18.89
C GLN A 195 -3.58 2.53 18.56
N SER A 196 -3.45 1.22 18.30
CA SER A 196 -2.27 0.67 17.61
C SER A 196 -2.51 0.61 16.09
N ASN A 197 -3.77 0.64 15.69
CA ASN A 197 -4.28 0.55 14.31
C ASN A 197 -3.75 -0.66 13.52
N GLU A 198 -3.25 -1.70 14.19
CA GLU A 198 -2.73 -2.91 13.52
C GLU A 198 -3.82 -3.64 12.71
N PRO A 199 -5.04 -3.92 13.27
CA PRO A 199 -6.11 -4.52 12.49
C PRO A 199 -6.61 -3.61 11.37
N GLU A 200 -6.76 -2.32 11.67
CA GLU A 200 -7.24 -1.34 10.68
C GLU A 200 -6.25 -1.20 9.51
N TYR A 201 -4.95 -1.22 9.80
CA TYR A 201 -3.92 -1.09 8.76
C TYR A 201 -4.02 -2.21 7.74
N ILE A 202 -4.01 -3.48 8.17
CA ILE A 202 -4.06 -4.58 7.21
C ILE A 202 -5.37 -4.58 6.43
N MET A 203 -6.50 -4.20 7.04
CA MET A 203 -7.76 -4.09 6.33
C MET A 203 -7.76 -2.97 5.29
N ILE A 204 -7.09 -1.83 5.57
CA ILE A 204 -6.96 -0.74 4.60
C ILE A 204 -6.07 -1.18 3.44
N HIS A 205 -4.96 -1.84 3.73
CA HIS A 205 -3.99 -2.31 2.76
C HIS A 205 -4.64 -3.31 1.79
N GLU A 206 -5.21 -4.39 2.31
CA GLU A 206 -5.81 -5.44 1.48
C GLU A 206 -7.07 -4.99 0.72
N ALA A 207 -7.88 -4.12 1.34
CA ALA A 207 -9.01 -3.51 0.63
C ALA A 207 -8.54 -2.48 -0.41
N GLY A 208 -7.40 -1.83 -0.20
CA GLY A 208 -6.79 -0.89 -1.16
C GLY A 208 -6.34 -1.57 -2.44
N HIS A 209 -5.85 -2.79 -2.34
CA HIS A 209 -5.51 -3.63 -3.50
C HIS A 209 -6.71 -3.97 -4.39
N GLN A 210 -7.94 -3.82 -3.92
CA GLN A 210 -9.11 -3.94 -4.82
C GLN A 210 -9.07 -2.85 -5.91
N PHE A 211 -8.38 -1.73 -5.67
CA PHE A 211 -8.15 -0.63 -6.61
C PHE A 211 -6.83 -0.83 -7.38
N TRP A 212 -5.71 -0.93 -6.66
CA TRP A 212 -4.39 -1.22 -7.20
C TRP A 212 -4.18 -2.74 -7.18
N HIS A 213 -4.05 -3.40 -8.27
CA HIS A 213 -4.10 -4.83 -8.56
C HIS A 213 -5.49 -5.32 -8.97
N GLY A 214 -6.50 -5.27 -8.12
CA GLY A 214 -7.83 -5.82 -8.42
C GLY A 214 -8.48 -5.20 -9.65
N MET A 215 -8.43 -3.89 -9.79
CA MET A 215 -8.94 -3.16 -10.96
C MET A 215 -7.83 -2.68 -11.89
N VAL A 216 -6.73 -2.15 -11.40
CA VAL A 216 -5.57 -1.77 -12.21
C VAL A 216 -4.55 -2.90 -12.14
N ALA A 217 -4.75 -3.92 -12.98
CA ALA A 217 -4.04 -5.20 -12.90
C ALA A 217 -2.70 -5.17 -13.66
N ASN A 218 -1.68 -4.55 -13.08
CA ASN A 218 -0.32 -4.58 -13.61
C ASN A 218 0.28 -5.99 -13.57
N ASN A 219 1.37 -6.20 -14.31
CA ASN A 219 2.15 -7.41 -14.20
C ASN A 219 3.09 -7.32 -12.99
N GLU A 220 2.67 -7.86 -11.86
CA GLU A 220 3.43 -7.80 -10.62
C GLU A 220 4.72 -8.61 -10.64
N VAL A 221 4.81 -9.63 -11.46
CA VAL A 221 6.07 -10.38 -11.65
C VAL A 221 7.20 -9.44 -12.09
N GLU A 222 6.86 -8.41 -12.86
CA GLU A 222 7.82 -7.47 -13.43
C GLU A 222 7.78 -6.08 -12.78
N HIS A 223 6.63 -5.67 -12.25
CA HIS A 223 6.37 -4.29 -11.84
C HIS A 223 5.55 -4.20 -10.55
N ALA A 224 5.92 -4.93 -9.51
CA ALA A 224 5.19 -5.02 -8.24
C ALA A 224 4.93 -3.65 -7.57
N TRP A 225 5.76 -2.65 -7.81
CA TRP A 225 5.61 -1.32 -7.25
C TRP A 225 4.32 -0.58 -7.71
N LEU A 226 3.77 -0.94 -8.88
CA LEU A 226 2.51 -0.36 -9.39
C LEU A 226 1.29 -0.82 -8.60
N ASP A 227 1.42 -1.93 -7.91
CA ASP A 227 0.46 -2.44 -6.95
C ASP A 227 0.86 -1.99 -5.54
N GLU A 228 1.86 -2.63 -4.97
CA GLU A 228 2.28 -2.49 -3.60
C GLU A 228 2.68 -1.05 -3.22
N GLY A 229 3.42 -0.38 -4.09
CA GLY A 229 3.90 0.95 -3.81
C GLY A 229 2.83 2.03 -3.90
N LEU A 230 1.90 1.93 -4.87
CA LEU A 230 0.75 2.82 -4.96
C LEU A 230 -0.22 2.59 -3.80
N ASN A 231 -0.38 1.33 -3.42
CA ASN A 231 -1.24 0.95 -2.31
C ASN A 231 -0.66 1.42 -0.97
N GLU A 232 0.60 1.14 -0.67
CA GLU A 232 1.29 1.56 0.56
C GLU A 232 1.30 3.09 0.74
N PHE A 233 1.47 3.85 -0.35
CA PHE A 233 1.33 5.30 -0.33
C PHE A 233 -0.08 5.73 0.05
N SER A 234 -1.09 5.07 -0.52
CA SER A 234 -2.50 5.41 -0.34
C SER A 234 -3.01 5.02 1.05
N ASP A 235 -2.69 3.81 1.51
CA ASP A 235 -3.11 3.29 2.81
C ASP A 235 -2.55 4.09 3.98
N SER A 236 -1.29 4.51 3.90
CA SER A 236 -0.67 5.37 4.90
C SER A 236 -1.38 6.71 5.03
N ARG A 237 -1.88 7.24 3.90
CA ARG A 237 -2.67 8.46 3.89
C ARG A 237 -4.05 8.23 4.53
N VAL A 238 -4.71 7.11 4.23
CA VAL A 238 -5.98 6.72 4.88
C VAL A 238 -5.79 6.60 6.39
N GLN A 239 -4.76 5.90 6.85
CA GLN A 239 -4.47 5.77 8.27
C GLN A 239 -4.30 7.11 8.96
N SER A 240 -3.53 8.01 8.35
CA SER A 240 -3.27 9.34 8.91
C SER A 240 -4.53 10.20 9.01
N LEU A 241 -5.54 9.95 8.19
CA LEU A 241 -6.79 10.71 8.17
C LEU A 241 -7.88 10.07 9.03
N ALA A 242 -7.99 8.74 9.01
CA ALA A 242 -9.13 8.03 9.60
C ALA A 242 -8.86 7.50 11.02
N PHE A 243 -7.60 7.21 11.35
CA PHE A 243 -7.26 6.46 12.59
C PHE A 243 -6.20 7.18 13.42
N GLN A 244 -6.56 8.36 13.92
CA GLN A 244 -5.73 9.14 14.85
C GLN A 244 -6.41 9.27 16.22
N PRO A 245 -5.68 9.29 17.33
CA PRO A 245 -4.22 9.11 17.43
C PRO A 245 -3.80 7.64 17.25
N ASN A 246 -2.60 7.44 16.68
CA ASN A 246 -1.96 6.14 16.56
C ASN A 246 -0.68 6.12 17.40
N TYR A 247 -0.43 5.03 18.13
CA TYR A 247 0.70 4.92 19.05
C TYR A 247 1.59 3.73 18.68
N LEU A 248 2.89 3.89 18.96
CA LEU A 248 3.85 2.80 18.80
C LEU A 248 3.45 1.61 19.68
N VAL A 249 3.37 0.43 19.08
CA VAL A 249 3.22 -0.83 19.77
C VAL A 249 4.45 -1.71 19.51
N GLN A 250 5.00 -2.23 20.58
CA GLN A 250 6.03 -3.26 20.51
C GLN A 250 5.46 -4.59 21.03
N ARG A 251 5.73 -5.67 20.34
CA ARG A 251 5.28 -6.99 20.73
C ARG A 251 6.42 -7.81 21.31
N PHE A 252 6.13 -8.53 22.38
CA PHE A 252 7.05 -9.37 23.14
C PHE A 252 6.57 -10.83 23.13
N PHE A 253 7.45 -11.74 23.53
CA PHE A 253 7.15 -13.18 23.65
C PHE A 253 6.57 -13.78 22.35
N GLY A 254 7.30 -13.60 21.24
CA GLY A 254 6.85 -14.10 19.94
C GLY A 254 5.61 -13.40 19.37
N GLY A 255 5.32 -12.19 19.81
CA GLY A 255 4.18 -11.40 19.35
C GLY A 255 2.91 -11.51 20.21
N PHE A 256 2.90 -12.35 21.24
CA PHE A 256 1.70 -12.57 22.07
C PHE A 256 1.34 -11.37 22.95
N VAL A 257 2.33 -10.64 23.47
CA VAL A 257 2.09 -9.56 24.43
C VAL A 257 2.41 -8.21 23.77
N PRO A 258 1.39 -7.42 23.40
CA PRO A 258 1.60 -6.07 22.90
C PRO A 258 1.81 -5.09 24.04
N TRP A 259 2.75 -4.17 23.87
CA TRP A 259 2.94 -3.01 24.75
C TRP A 259 2.81 -1.74 23.95
N ARG A 260 1.81 -0.93 24.29
CA ARG A 260 1.57 0.36 23.66
C ARG A 260 2.31 1.46 24.43
N PHE A 261 3.06 2.28 23.71
CA PHE A 261 3.77 3.41 24.28
C PHE A 261 2.94 4.68 24.10
N ASP A 262 2.22 5.07 25.14
CA ASP A 262 1.28 6.20 25.10
C ASP A 262 1.95 7.56 24.88
N ASP A 263 3.26 7.67 25.13
CA ASP A 263 4.05 8.87 24.89
C ASP A 263 4.64 8.96 23.47
N ILE A 264 4.49 7.90 22.66
CA ILE A 264 5.05 7.83 21.29
C ILE A 264 3.91 7.76 20.29
N ALA A 265 3.38 8.94 19.95
CA ALA A 265 2.38 9.06 18.90
C ALA A 265 3.03 8.98 17.52
N LEU A 266 2.45 8.16 16.63
CA LEU A 266 2.84 8.03 15.25
C LEU A 266 1.91 8.91 14.39
N GLN A 267 2.46 9.96 13.83
CA GLN A 267 1.69 10.88 12.98
C GLN A 267 1.53 10.37 11.55
N ARG A 268 2.52 9.61 11.08
CA ARG A 268 2.56 9.04 9.74
C ARG A 268 3.16 7.64 9.79
N ALA A 269 2.72 6.74 8.93
CA ALA A 269 3.33 5.43 8.77
C ALA A 269 4.80 5.52 8.33
N THR A 270 5.15 6.59 7.59
CA THR A 270 6.52 6.92 7.18
C THR A 270 7.48 7.16 8.35
N ASP A 271 6.98 7.47 9.54
CA ASP A 271 7.81 7.96 10.65
C ASP A 271 8.64 6.85 11.34
N THR A 272 8.36 5.57 11.06
CA THR A 272 9.05 4.46 11.75
C THR A 272 9.62 3.40 10.83
N ASN A 273 8.80 2.52 10.27
CA ASN A 273 9.28 1.31 9.60
C ASN A 273 9.88 1.59 8.22
N TRP A 274 9.25 2.46 7.44
CA TRP A 274 9.70 2.71 6.07
C TRP A 274 11.09 3.35 6.02
N MET A 275 11.31 4.42 6.77
CA MET A 275 12.61 5.08 6.79
C MET A 275 13.73 4.18 7.34
N ASN A 276 13.43 3.35 8.34
CA ASN A 276 14.42 2.42 8.90
C ASN A 276 14.80 1.32 7.91
N SER A 277 13.82 0.73 7.21
CA SER A 277 14.06 -0.29 6.19
C SER A 277 14.75 0.31 4.96
N TYR A 278 14.29 1.48 4.51
CA TYR A 278 14.91 2.23 3.41
C TYR A 278 16.39 2.56 3.68
N ARG A 279 16.71 3.05 4.88
CA ARG A 279 18.11 3.32 5.27
C ARG A 279 18.98 2.08 5.30
N ARG A 280 18.41 0.91 5.62
CA ARG A 280 19.17 -0.35 5.68
C ARG A 280 19.40 -0.99 4.31
N ALA A 281 18.44 -0.92 3.41
CA ALA A 281 18.45 -1.72 2.19
C ALA A 281 17.86 -1.04 0.95
N GLY A 282 17.51 0.24 1.01
CA GLY A 282 16.90 0.96 -0.11
C GLY A 282 17.81 1.18 -1.32
N ASP A 283 19.11 0.91 -1.20
CA ASP A 283 20.11 0.97 -2.27
C ASP A 283 20.44 -0.39 -2.91
N ARG A 284 19.82 -1.47 -2.43
CA ARG A 284 20.12 -2.82 -2.91
C ARG A 284 19.60 -3.09 -4.30
N ASP A 285 18.38 -2.63 -4.58
CA ASP A 285 17.71 -2.89 -5.84
C ASP A 285 17.03 -1.62 -6.39
N ALA A 286 16.88 -1.59 -7.71
CA ALA A 286 16.07 -0.58 -8.37
C ALA A 286 14.62 -1.07 -8.50
N PRO A 287 13.60 -0.23 -8.27
CA PRO A 287 12.20 -0.62 -8.46
C PRO A 287 11.85 -1.07 -9.89
N SER A 288 12.70 -0.74 -10.86
CA SER A 288 12.57 -1.18 -12.26
C SER A 288 12.97 -2.62 -12.51
N SER A 289 13.62 -3.28 -11.56
CA SER A 289 13.99 -4.69 -11.68
C SER A 289 12.81 -5.59 -11.30
N PRO A 290 12.61 -6.73 -11.95
CA PRO A 290 11.64 -7.73 -11.50
C PRO A 290 11.96 -8.22 -10.09
N THR A 291 10.94 -8.48 -9.28
CA THR A 291 11.08 -8.83 -7.87
C THR A 291 11.87 -10.11 -7.62
N TYR A 292 11.80 -11.07 -8.54
CA TYR A 292 12.54 -12.32 -8.45
C TYR A 292 14.07 -12.16 -8.66
N LEU A 293 14.52 -10.97 -9.11
CA LEU A 293 15.93 -10.60 -9.21
C LEU A 293 16.43 -9.78 -8.01
N TYR A 294 15.55 -9.41 -7.11
CA TYR A 294 15.92 -8.63 -5.92
C TYR A 294 16.82 -9.43 -4.96
N TRP A 295 17.64 -8.73 -4.23
CA TRP A 295 18.34 -9.32 -3.10
C TRP A 295 17.36 -9.96 -2.11
N PRO A 296 17.72 -11.11 -1.51
CA PRO A 296 16.84 -11.75 -0.55
C PRO A 296 16.41 -10.81 0.58
N GLY A 297 15.10 -10.71 0.80
CA GLY A 297 14.50 -9.89 1.86
C GLY A 297 14.38 -8.39 1.55
N THR A 298 14.64 -7.94 0.30
CA THR A 298 14.49 -6.52 -0.06
C THR A 298 13.16 -6.19 -0.74
N HIS A 299 12.36 -7.17 -1.09
CA HIS A 299 11.09 -6.97 -1.80
C HIS A 299 10.20 -5.93 -1.12
N GLN A 300 9.90 -6.09 0.17
CA GLN A 300 9.10 -5.12 0.93
C GLN A 300 9.75 -3.73 0.97
N VAL A 301 11.07 -3.66 1.10
CA VAL A 301 11.78 -2.37 1.15
C VAL A 301 11.68 -1.62 -0.16
N ILE A 302 11.77 -2.31 -1.30
CA ILE A 302 11.86 -1.69 -2.62
C ILE A 302 10.48 -1.44 -3.22
N SER A 303 9.64 -2.48 -3.27
CA SER A 303 8.32 -2.37 -3.91
C SER A 303 7.34 -1.53 -3.10
N TYR A 304 7.34 -1.67 -1.78
CA TYR A 304 6.46 -0.94 -0.86
C TYR A 304 7.09 0.39 -0.42
N HIS A 305 8.04 0.33 0.51
CA HIS A 305 8.51 1.49 1.27
C HIS A 305 9.24 2.52 0.41
N LYS A 306 10.21 2.08 -0.42
CA LYS A 306 10.95 3.00 -1.30
C LYS A 306 10.02 3.67 -2.30
N THR A 307 9.06 2.91 -2.84
CA THR A 307 8.06 3.44 -3.77
C THR A 307 7.15 4.45 -3.09
N ALA A 308 6.58 4.13 -1.94
CA ALA A 308 5.76 5.07 -1.19
C ALA A 308 6.53 6.34 -0.81
N LEU A 309 7.81 6.23 -0.44
CA LEU A 309 8.65 7.39 -0.12
C LEU A 309 8.91 8.30 -1.32
N TRP A 310 9.16 7.77 -2.52
CA TRP A 310 9.32 8.63 -3.67
C TRP A 310 7.98 9.21 -4.18
N LEU A 311 6.86 8.52 -3.97
CA LEU A 311 5.53 9.11 -4.20
C LEU A 311 5.26 10.28 -3.25
N HIS A 312 5.61 10.18 -1.98
CA HIS A 312 5.58 11.32 -1.06
C HIS A 312 6.53 12.45 -1.48
N THR A 313 7.67 12.13 -2.06
CA THR A 313 8.57 13.15 -2.62
C THR A 313 7.93 13.85 -3.81
N LEU A 314 7.27 13.10 -4.68
CA LEU A 314 6.51 13.66 -5.80
C LEU A 314 5.34 14.53 -5.32
N GLU A 315 4.62 14.08 -4.30
CA GLU A 315 3.56 14.86 -3.63
C GLU A 315 4.07 16.20 -3.10
N ARG A 316 5.20 16.20 -2.40
CA ARG A 316 5.79 17.43 -1.87
C ARG A 316 6.19 18.42 -2.96
N ARG A 317 6.57 17.91 -4.14
CA ARG A 317 6.90 18.74 -5.29
C ARG A 317 5.69 19.29 -6.02
N LEU A 318 4.65 18.46 -6.21
CA LEU A 318 3.47 18.78 -7.01
C LEU A 318 2.30 19.36 -6.21
N GLY A 319 2.25 19.05 -4.91
CA GLY A 319 1.07 19.19 -4.08
C GLY A 319 0.10 18.01 -4.23
N TRP A 320 -0.72 17.81 -3.18
CA TRP A 320 -1.67 16.68 -3.15
C TRP A 320 -2.70 16.72 -4.28
N GLU A 321 -3.28 17.88 -4.55
CA GLU A 321 -4.31 18.03 -5.59
C GLU A 321 -3.83 17.56 -6.96
N THR A 322 -2.59 17.90 -7.32
CA THR A 322 -2.00 17.47 -8.60
C THR A 322 -1.69 15.98 -8.60
N LEU A 323 -1.12 15.44 -7.51
CA LEU A 323 -0.82 14.01 -7.42
C LEU A 323 -2.10 13.17 -7.40
N GLN A 324 -3.13 13.60 -6.66
CA GLN A 324 -4.43 12.94 -6.66
C GLN A 324 -5.04 12.90 -8.08
N LYS A 325 -4.97 14.01 -8.81
CA LYS A 325 -5.44 14.04 -10.19
C LYS A 325 -4.67 13.07 -11.10
N ILE A 326 -3.35 12.94 -10.90
CA ILE A 326 -2.52 11.96 -11.61
C ILE A 326 -3.01 10.54 -11.31
N LEU A 327 -3.15 10.19 -10.03
CA LEU A 327 -3.58 8.86 -9.60
C LEU A 327 -5.00 8.53 -10.07
N ALA A 328 -5.92 9.49 -9.97
CA ALA A 328 -7.29 9.35 -10.48
C ALA A 328 -7.34 9.16 -12.00
N THR A 329 -6.53 9.92 -12.74
CA THR A 329 -6.44 9.79 -14.19
C THR A 329 -5.84 8.44 -14.60
N PHE A 330 -4.81 7.99 -13.88
CA PHE A 330 -4.20 6.69 -14.11
C PHE A 330 -5.19 5.56 -13.82
N PHE A 331 -5.87 5.60 -12.67
CA PHE A 331 -6.90 4.64 -12.29
C PHE A 331 -8.03 4.58 -13.33
N ASP A 332 -8.63 5.71 -13.69
CA ASP A 332 -9.75 5.75 -14.65
C ASP A 332 -9.37 5.21 -16.03
N ARG A 333 -8.17 5.50 -16.49
CA ARG A 333 -7.64 5.06 -17.79
C ARG A 333 -7.32 3.57 -17.83
N TRP A 334 -6.82 3.04 -16.70
CA TRP A 334 -6.22 1.71 -16.64
C TRP A 334 -7.02 0.68 -15.83
N LYS A 335 -8.12 1.07 -15.20
CA LYS A 335 -9.03 0.10 -14.57
C LYS A 335 -9.48 -0.95 -15.59
N PHE A 336 -9.46 -2.21 -15.16
CA PHE A 336 -9.73 -3.41 -15.97
C PHE A 336 -8.76 -3.60 -17.14
N LYS A 337 -7.53 -3.13 -16.98
CA LYS A 337 -6.45 -3.26 -17.96
C LYS A 337 -5.13 -3.55 -17.24
N HIS A 338 -4.09 -3.75 -18.05
CA HIS A 338 -2.76 -4.14 -17.60
C HIS A 338 -1.72 -3.06 -17.93
N PRO A 339 -1.57 -1.99 -17.14
CA PRO A 339 -0.60 -0.94 -17.40
C PRO A 339 0.84 -1.43 -17.19
N ARG A 340 1.76 -0.64 -17.77
CA ARG A 340 3.21 -0.70 -17.54
C ARG A 340 3.68 0.58 -16.84
N PRO A 341 4.88 0.60 -16.25
CA PRO A 341 5.45 1.81 -15.64
C PRO A 341 5.40 3.05 -16.52
N ASP A 342 5.71 2.92 -17.80
CA ASP A 342 5.71 4.05 -18.73
C ASP A 342 4.31 4.66 -18.94
N ASP A 343 3.24 3.88 -18.73
CA ASP A 343 1.88 4.39 -18.77
C ASP A 343 1.59 5.32 -17.59
N PHE A 344 2.12 5.01 -16.40
CA PHE A 344 2.04 5.90 -15.24
C PHE A 344 2.87 7.17 -15.47
N PHE A 345 4.10 7.03 -15.98
CA PHE A 345 4.97 8.18 -16.25
C PHE A 345 4.37 9.11 -17.31
N ALA A 346 3.73 8.55 -18.33
CA ALA A 346 3.01 9.32 -19.34
C ALA A 346 1.87 10.15 -18.73
N VAL A 347 1.11 9.57 -17.79
CA VAL A 347 0.04 10.30 -17.07
C VAL A 347 0.61 11.43 -16.21
N VAL A 348 1.76 11.20 -15.54
CA VAL A 348 2.43 12.27 -14.78
C VAL A 348 2.81 13.44 -15.69
N ASN A 349 3.45 13.15 -16.81
CA ASN A 349 3.86 14.18 -17.78
C ASN A 349 2.65 14.92 -18.38
N GLU A 350 1.58 14.19 -18.71
CA GLU A 350 0.34 14.77 -19.26
C GLU A 350 -0.32 15.73 -18.27
N VAL A 351 -0.55 15.29 -17.03
CA VAL A 351 -1.28 16.09 -16.02
C VAL A 351 -0.47 17.30 -15.56
N THR A 352 0.85 17.16 -15.48
CA THR A 352 1.74 18.24 -15.05
C THR A 352 2.13 19.19 -16.17
N HIS A 353 1.95 18.79 -17.44
CA HIS A 353 2.48 19.46 -18.63
C HIS A 353 4.00 19.67 -18.58
N GLN A 354 4.73 18.78 -17.91
CA GLN A 354 6.17 18.81 -17.74
C GLN A 354 6.76 17.41 -17.95
N ASP A 355 8.02 17.36 -18.37
CA ASP A 355 8.76 16.10 -18.46
C ASP A 355 9.35 15.72 -17.11
N TYR A 356 8.86 14.64 -16.53
CA TYR A 356 9.33 14.03 -15.28
C TYR A 356 10.22 12.80 -15.51
N THR A 357 10.69 12.55 -16.74
CA THR A 357 11.62 11.44 -17.05
C THR A 357 12.85 11.49 -16.14
N TRP A 358 13.40 12.67 -15.90
CA TRP A 358 14.53 12.89 -15.01
C TRP A 358 14.27 12.41 -13.56
N PHE A 359 13.02 12.53 -13.08
CA PHE A 359 12.63 12.08 -11.73
C PHE A 359 12.58 10.55 -11.69
N PHE A 360 11.90 9.92 -12.65
CA PHE A 360 11.79 8.46 -12.72
C PHE A 360 13.12 7.75 -12.99
N ASP A 361 14.02 8.38 -13.74
CA ASP A 361 15.39 7.88 -13.91
C ASP A 361 16.13 7.77 -12.59
N ARG A 362 15.83 8.67 -11.64
CA ARG A 362 16.45 8.68 -10.32
C ARG A 362 15.80 7.76 -9.31
N VAL A 363 14.46 7.73 -9.25
CA VAL A 363 13.74 7.00 -8.19
C VAL A 363 13.36 5.57 -8.59
N TYR A 364 13.09 5.36 -9.88
CA TYR A 364 12.59 4.09 -10.40
C TYR A 364 13.70 3.26 -11.09
N ARG A 365 14.47 3.89 -12.01
CA ARG A 365 15.50 3.19 -12.79
C ARG A 365 16.85 3.08 -12.05
N SER A 366 16.95 3.66 -10.85
CA SER A 366 18.16 3.66 -10.04
C SER A 366 17.95 3.00 -8.69
N SER A 367 18.97 2.33 -8.19
CA SER A 367 19.00 1.81 -6.82
C SER A 367 19.38 2.89 -5.78
N ASN A 368 19.74 4.10 -6.19
CA ASN A 368 20.22 5.15 -5.29
C ASN A 368 19.23 5.44 -4.15
N ARG A 369 19.78 5.74 -2.98
CA ARG A 369 19.04 6.33 -1.87
C ARG A 369 19.16 7.85 -1.91
N PHE A 370 18.12 8.52 -1.42
CA PHE A 370 18.05 9.96 -1.29
C PHE A 370 17.92 10.30 0.18
N ASP A 371 18.90 11.00 0.73
CA ASP A 371 18.85 11.51 2.10
C ASP A 371 19.55 12.86 2.15
N TYR A 372 18.84 13.85 2.69
CA TYR A 372 19.27 15.23 2.81
C TYR A 372 19.00 15.73 4.23
N ALA A 373 19.90 16.52 4.75
CA ALA A 373 19.78 17.08 6.08
C ALA A 373 20.12 18.57 6.08
N ILE A 374 19.55 19.31 7.02
CA ILE A 374 20.06 20.59 7.46
C ILE A 374 21.10 20.29 8.53
N ASP A 375 22.37 20.46 8.19
CA ASP A 375 23.51 20.18 9.08
C ASP A 375 23.74 21.33 10.07
N GLN A 376 23.48 22.57 9.62
CA GLN A 376 23.62 23.74 10.44
C GLN A 376 22.54 24.78 10.10
N LEU A 377 21.97 25.36 11.14
CA LEU A 377 21.19 26.61 11.11
C LEU A 377 21.73 27.53 12.17
N LYS A 378 22.36 28.63 11.76
CA LYS A 378 22.96 29.62 12.67
C LYS A 378 22.53 31.02 12.28
N SER A 379 21.99 31.76 13.22
CA SER A 379 21.63 33.15 13.01
C SER A 379 22.41 34.02 13.99
N GLU A 380 23.15 35.00 13.50
CA GLU A 380 23.98 35.90 14.28
C GLU A 380 23.63 37.35 13.94
N PRO A 381 23.55 38.24 14.93
CA PRO A 381 23.39 39.66 14.68
C PRO A 381 24.51 40.19 13.78
N ILE A 382 24.16 41.01 12.82
CA ILE A 382 25.17 41.67 11.99
C ILE A 382 25.86 42.75 12.81
N SER A 383 27.18 42.66 12.95
CA SER A 383 27.99 43.68 13.55
C SER A 383 28.88 44.34 12.48
N SER A 384 28.81 45.65 12.39
CA SER A 384 29.80 46.41 11.64
C SER A 384 31.01 46.64 12.56
N ARG A 385 32.19 46.32 12.05
CA ARG A 385 33.45 46.60 12.74
C ARG A 385 34.27 47.53 11.85
N GLY A 386 34.77 48.63 12.42
CA GLY A 386 35.59 49.55 11.65
C GLY A 386 36.14 50.67 12.50
N LEU A 387 37.01 51.48 11.91
CA LEU A 387 37.51 52.70 12.50
C LEU A 387 36.48 53.82 12.26
N ALA A 388 35.99 54.44 13.30
CA ALA A 388 35.15 55.64 13.24
C ALA A 388 35.96 56.87 13.65
N ASP A 389 35.80 57.98 12.90
CA ASP A 389 36.41 59.26 13.21
C ASP A 389 35.59 59.94 14.31
N GLY A 390 36.20 60.22 15.44
CA GLY A 390 35.62 60.92 16.57
C GLY A 390 36.42 62.11 17.03
N PRO A 391 35.93 62.97 17.95
CA PRO A 391 36.61 64.20 18.43
C PRO A 391 38.00 63.94 19.04
N GLY A 392 38.32 62.69 19.42
CA GLY A 392 39.60 62.25 19.97
C GLY A 392 40.49 61.46 19.06
N GLY A 393 40.16 61.37 17.71
CA GLY A 393 40.85 60.59 16.72
C GLY A 393 40.08 59.34 16.31
N ARG A 394 40.73 58.49 15.54
CA ARG A 394 40.11 57.20 15.06
C ARG A 394 40.06 56.19 16.17
N THR A 395 38.85 55.74 16.47
CA THR A 395 38.59 54.64 17.42
C THR A 395 37.99 53.44 16.71
N PHE A 396 38.36 52.25 17.15
CA PHE A 396 37.76 51.03 16.66
C PHE A 396 36.36 50.87 17.29
N GLU A 397 35.34 50.86 16.44
CA GLU A 397 33.97 50.62 16.87
C GLU A 397 33.43 49.30 16.34
N ALA A 398 32.75 48.57 17.22
CA ALA A 398 31.94 47.42 16.83
C ALA A 398 30.49 47.72 17.20
N LYS A 399 29.65 47.93 16.19
CA LYS A 399 28.21 48.21 16.40
C LYS A 399 27.41 47.04 15.85
N THR A 400 26.52 46.51 16.68
CA THR A 400 25.49 45.58 16.21
C THR A 400 24.41 46.38 15.49
N VAL A 401 24.07 45.98 14.29
CA VAL A 401 22.97 46.60 13.53
C VAL A 401 21.67 46.04 14.10
N GLU A 402 20.88 46.89 14.72
CA GLU A 402 19.64 46.50 15.38
C GLU A 402 18.65 45.87 14.35
N GLY A 403 18.08 44.72 14.70
CA GLY A 403 17.10 44.02 13.84
C GLY A 403 17.69 43.30 12.63
N MET A 404 19.02 43.37 12.40
CA MET A 404 19.63 42.67 11.25
C MET A 404 20.45 41.46 11.70
N PHE A 405 20.21 40.33 11.00
CA PHE A 405 20.86 39.05 11.27
C PHE A 405 21.47 38.49 9.99
N ARG A 406 22.60 37.79 10.15
CA ARG A 406 23.14 36.91 9.14
C ARG A 406 22.75 35.48 9.51
N THR A 407 21.91 34.84 8.67
CA THR A 407 21.53 33.44 8.85
C THR A 407 22.32 32.58 7.89
N THR A 408 23.03 31.61 8.44
CA THR A 408 23.76 30.59 7.66
C THR A 408 22.98 29.26 7.76
N VAL A 409 22.64 28.71 6.62
CA VAL A 409 22.04 27.38 6.49
C VAL A 409 23.02 26.49 5.75
N VAL A 410 23.37 25.35 6.33
CA VAL A 410 24.19 24.33 5.67
C VAL A 410 23.29 23.12 5.40
N ALA A 411 22.97 22.93 4.13
CA ALA A 411 22.29 21.72 3.67
C ALA A 411 23.37 20.69 3.24
N ARG A 412 23.12 19.44 3.55
CA ARG A 412 24.03 18.34 3.23
C ARG A 412 23.26 17.21 2.55
N ARG A 413 23.82 16.68 1.46
CA ARG A 413 23.42 15.41 0.88
C ARG A 413 24.18 14.29 1.57
N LEU A 414 23.45 13.31 2.10
CA LEU A 414 24.00 12.21 2.88
C LEU A 414 24.20 10.93 2.04
N GLU A 415 23.45 10.79 0.93
CA GLU A 415 23.45 9.61 0.08
C GLU A 415 23.75 9.94 -1.39
N ALA A 416 23.86 8.93 -2.24
CA ALA A 416 24.27 9.07 -3.64
C ALA A 416 23.21 9.74 -4.53
N GLY A 417 21.94 9.62 -4.18
CA GLY A 417 20.83 10.16 -4.95
C GLY A 417 20.81 11.69 -4.97
N GLN A 418 20.46 12.27 -6.11
CA GLN A 418 20.44 13.72 -6.32
C GLN A 418 19.08 14.16 -6.85
N PHE A 419 18.48 15.14 -6.19
CA PHE A 419 17.33 15.88 -6.69
C PHE A 419 17.65 17.37 -6.81
N PRO A 420 17.09 18.08 -7.80
CA PRO A 420 16.99 19.52 -7.72
C PRO A 420 16.04 19.87 -6.58
N MET A 421 16.52 20.64 -5.61
CA MET A 421 15.80 20.97 -4.38
C MET A 421 15.84 22.47 -4.13
N ASP A 422 14.86 22.93 -3.35
CA ASP A 422 14.90 24.26 -2.77
C ASP A 422 15.13 24.17 -1.25
N VAL A 423 16.01 24.99 -0.74
CA VAL A 423 16.08 25.26 0.70
C VAL A 423 15.04 26.34 1.02
N VAL A 424 14.03 25.99 1.79
CA VAL A 424 12.96 26.92 2.18
C VAL A 424 13.20 27.39 3.61
N VAL A 425 13.43 28.68 3.78
CA VAL A 425 13.52 29.32 5.08
C VAL A 425 12.19 30.01 5.39
N ARG A 426 11.57 29.64 6.51
CA ARG A 426 10.35 30.27 7.01
C ARG A 426 10.68 31.13 8.21
N PHE A 427 10.23 32.37 8.19
CA PHE A 427 10.38 33.32 9.26
C PHE A 427 9.21 33.27 10.25
N ALA A 428 9.41 33.83 11.46
CA ALA A 428 8.38 33.79 12.50
C ALA A 428 7.12 34.62 12.16
N ASP A 429 7.24 35.59 11.26
CA ASP A 429 6.14 36.42 10.77
C ASP A 429 5.33 35.74 9.66
N GLY A 430 5.73 34.51 9.23
CA GLY A 430 5.11 33.76 8.17
C GLY A 430 5.68 33.99 6.77
N GLU A 431 6.59 34.94 6.59
CA GLU A 431 7.31 35.09 5.35
C GLU A 431 8.21 33.87 5.07
N GLN A 432 8.50 33.64 3.79
CA GLN A 432 9.40 32.57 3.38
C GLN A 432 10.28 32.99 2.21
N THR A 433 11.51 32.51 2.22
CA THR A 433 12.39 32.58 1.05
C THR A 433 12.77 31.19 0.57
N ARG A 434 13.07 31.06 -0.74
CA ARG A 434 13.48 29.82 -1.39
C ARG A 434 14.80 30.04 -2.11
N GLU A 435 15.75 29.18 -1.82
CA GLU A 435 17.06 29.16 -2.46
C GLU A 435 17.22 27.82 -3.18
N PRO A 436 17.37 27.78 -4.52
CA PRO A 436 17.59 26.55 -5.27
C PRO A 436 18.96 25.96 -4.94
N TRP A 437 19.01 24.63 -4.80
CA TRP A 437 20.22 23.87 -4.45
C TRP A 437 20.40 22.61 -5.30
#